data_de535a36d4311b60bf7b1219700942dc
#
_entry.id   de535a36d4311b60bf7b1219700942dc
#
_cell.length_a   1.000
_cell.length_b   1.000
_cell.length_c   1.000
_cell.angle_alpha   90.00
_cell.angle_beta   90.00
_cell.angle_gamma   90.00
#
_symmetry.space_group_name_H-M   'P 1'
#
loop_
_entity.id
_entity.type
_entity.pdbx_description
1 polymer ?
#
loop_
_entity_poly.entity_id
_entity_poly.type
_entity_poly.pdbx_seq_one_letter_code
_entity_poly.pdbx_strand_id
1 'polypeptide(L)'
;MENKSISVIGAGSWGTALSIHLAKIGYKVNLWVYEKFLCEQIKRTKENSIFLPGFSLPKLIYPTNSLEEAIGGNDVILIVVPTNFIRNILDTLAPFLNPSSVIINAGKGIETDSLCTIREIFKQTLPPTCCFATLSGPTFATEVARGEPSAIVVASEADSISHRIQSIFSN
;
A
#
# COMPACT_ATOMS: atom_id res chain seq x y z
N MET A 1 -22.85 -4.30 5.23
CA MET A 1 -21.48 -4.13 5.77
C MET A 1 -20.61 -3.71 4.60
N GLU A 2 -20.07 -2.50 4.62
CA GLU A 2 -19.10 -2.08 3.60
C GLU A 2 -17.95 -3.06 3.55
N ASN A 3 -17.58 -3.48 2.35
CA ASN A 3 -16.48 -4.41 2.13
C ASN A 3 -15.16 -3.64 2.40
N LYS A 4 -14.70 -3.64 3.65
CA LYS A 4 -13.47 -2.96 4.07
C LYS A 4 -12.27 -3.76 3.55
N SER A 5 -11.93 -3.56 2.27
CA SER A 5 -10.80 -4.23 1.64
C SER A 5 -9.84 -3.21 1.02
N ILE A 6 -8.55 -3.44 1.16
CA ILE A 6 -7.47 -2.56 0.69
C ILE A 6 -6.41 -3.39 0.00
N SER A 7 -5.91 -2.87 -1.14
CA SER A 7 -4.75 -3.43 -1.82
C SER A 7 -3.47 -2.77 -1.29
N VAL A 8 -2.48 -3.56 -0.92
CA VAL A 8 -1.14 -3.08 -0.55
C VAL A 8 -0.14 -3.61 -1.56
N ILE A 9 0.48 -2.72 -2.32
CA ILE A 9 1.42 -3.06 -3.37
C ILE A 9 2.84 -2.86 -2.87
N GLY A 10 3.49 -3.96 -2.51
CA GLY A 10 4.84 -4.02 -1.97
C GLY A 10 4.90 -4.60 -0.56
N ALA A 11 5.59 -5.74 -0.44
CA ALA A 11 5.77 -6.48 0.81
C ALA A 11 7.17 -6.27 1.42
N GLY A 12 7.74 -5.07 1.29
CA GLY A 12 8.90 -4.65 2.07
C GLY A 12 8.54 -4.50 3.55
N SER A 13 9.47 -4.10 4.40
CA SER A 13 9.22 -3.91 5.83
C SER A 13 8.05 -2.96 6.11
N TRP A 14 8.02 -1.83 5.40
CA TRP A 14 6.97 -0.82 5.58
C TRP A 14 5.59 -1.28 5.09
N GLY A 15 5.51 -1.87 3.88
CA GLY A 15 4.25 -2.40 3.36
C GLY A 15 3.70 -3.55 4.21
N THR A 16 4.57 -4.41 4.73
CA THR A 16 4.17 -5.47 5.65
C THR A 16 3.64 -4.91 6.96
N ALA A 17 4.29 -3.90 7.53
CA ALA A 17 3.85 -3.26 8.78
C ALA A 17 2.49 -2.56 8.62
N LEU A 18 2.29 -1.81 7.52
CA LEU A 18 1.00 -1.19 7.21
C LEU A 18 -0.10 -2.23 6.98
N SER A 19 0.22 -3.36 6.33
CA SER A 19 -0.72 -4.47 6.16
C SER A 19 -1.15 -5.07 7.50
N ILE A 20 -0.20 -5.25 8.44
CA ILE A 20 -0.50 -5.72 9.80
C ILE A 20 -1.42 -4.74 10.53
N HIS A 21 -1.10 -3.44 10.47
CA HIS A 21 -1.92 -2.40 11.08
C HIS A 21 -3.35 -2.41 10.54
N LEU A 22 -3.52 -2.33 9.22
CA LEU A 22 -4.83 -2.35 8.56
C LEU A 22 -5.63 -3.61 8.89
N ALA A 23 -4.99 -4.77 8.91
CA ALA A 23 -5.65 -6.02 9.27
C ALA A 23 -6.08 -6.07 10.75
N LYS A 24 -5.28 -5.50 11.67
CA LYS A 24 -5.63 -5.40 13.10
C LYS A 24 -6.86 -4.53 13.34
N ILE A 25 -7.08 -3.48 12.54
CA ILE A 25 -8.26 -2.61 12.63
C ILE A 25 -9.42 -3.08 11.74
N GLY A 26 -9.33 -4.31 11.20
CA GLY A 26 -10.46 -5.02 10.58
C GLY A 26 -10.56 -4.93 9.06
N TYR A 27 -9.55 -4.39 8.35
CA TYR A 27 -9.52 -4.42 6.89
C TYR A 27 -9.03 -5.77 6.36
N LYS A 28 -9.65 -6.25 5.28
CA LYS A 28 -9.04 -7.28 4.44
C LYS A 28 -7.94 -6.64 3.61
N VAL A 29 -6.76 -7.24 3.60
CA VAL A 29 -5.59 -6.71 2.90
C VAL A 29 -5.14 -7.69 1.84
N ASN A 30 -5.24 -7.31 0.58
CA ASN A 30 -4.57 -8.01 -0.50
C ASN A 30 -3.14 -7.49 -0.60
N LEU A 31 -2.17 -8.30 -0.20
CA LEU A 31 -0.76 -7.91 -0.16
C LEU A 31 -0.04 -8.44 -1.39
N TRP A 32 0.36 -7.55 -2.30
CA TRP A 32 1.20 -7.92 -3.42
C TRP A 32 2.66 -8.09 -3.00
N VAL A 33 3.20 -9.26 -3.30
CA VAL A 33 4.58 -9.67 -3.00
C VAL A 33 5.29 -9.91 -4.33
N TYR A 34 6.32 -9.13 -4.62
CA TYR A 34 7.04 -9.21 -5.89
C TYR A 34 7.71 -10.57 -6.08
N GLU A 35 8.45 -11.04 -5.10
CA GLU A 35 9.16 -12.30 -5.15
C GLU A 35 8.21 -13.49 -4.92
N LYS A 36 8.04 -14.32 -5.94
CA LYS A 36 7.14 -15.48 -5.89
C LYS A 36 7.47 -16.43 -4.72
N PHE A 37 8.76 -16.70 -4.49
CA PHE A 37 9.18 -17.58 -3.40
C PHE A 37 8.82 -17.02 -2.01
N LEU A 38 8.93 -15.67 -1.85
CA LEU A 38 8.56 -15.00 -0.61
C LEU A 38 7.03 -15.02 -0.41
N CYS A 39 6.28 -14.82 -1.49
CA CYS A 39 4.81 -14.93 -1.44
C CYS A 39 4.37 -16.30 -0.93
N GLU A 40 4.92 -17.37 -1.47
CA GLU A 40 4.61 -18.74 -1.05
C GLU A 40 5.09 -19.01 0.40
N GLN A 41 6.24 -18.49 0.78
CA GLN A 41 6.71 -18.57 2.16
C GLN A 41 5.71 -17.86 3.11
N ILE A 42 5.32 -16.63 2.83
CA ILE A 42 4.37 -15.88 3.66
C ILE A 42 3.02 -16.60 3.76
N LYS A 43 2.52 -17.17 2.67
CA LYS A 43 1.27 -17.98 2.69
C LYS A 43 1.36 -19.14 3.67
N ARG A 44 2.50 -19.83 3.71
CA ARG A 44 2.75 -21.01 4.54
C ARG A 44 3.01 -20.66 6.01
N THR A 45 3.92 -19.69 6.25
CA THR A 45 4.43 -19.41 7.60
C THR A 45 3.66 -18.30 8.31
N LYS A 46 2.86 -17.52 7.59
CA LYS A 46 2.20 -16.30 8.09
C LYS A 46 3.19 -15.30 8.69
N GLU A 47 4.37 -15.21 8.11
CA GLU A 47 5.43 -14.29 8.50
C GLU A 47 6.22 -13.83 7.28
N ASN A 48 6.60 -12.56 7.24
CA ASN A 48 7.57 -12.05 6.28
C ASN A 48 8.97 -12.03 6.92
N SER A 49 9.60 -13.18 6.94
CA SER A 49 10.89 -13.37 7.64
C SER A 49 12.07 -12.65 7.00
N ILE A 50 11.93 -12.16 5.76
CA ILE A 50 12.99 -11.42 5.06
C ILE A 50 12.92 -9.93 5.41
N PHE A 51 11.74 -9.31 5.30
CA PHE A 51 11.62 -7.87 5.43
C PHE A 51 11.07 -7.39 6.78
N LEU A 52 10.36 -8.24 7.51
CA LEU A 52 9.83 -7.90 8.83
C LEU A 52 9.76 -9.17 9.72
N PRO A 53 10.93 -9.73 10.11
CA PRO A 53 10.98 -10.95 10.93
C PRO A 53 10.40 -10.73 12.33
N GLY A 54 9.84 -11.80 12.91
CA GLY A 54 9.29 -11.81 14.27
C GLY A 54 7.86 -11.29 14.37
N PHE A 55 7.19 -10.99 13.26
CA PHE A 55 5.80 -10.51 13.25
C PHE A 55 4.89 -11.49 12.50
N SER A 56 3.95 -12.09 13.23
CA SER A 56 2.92 -12.93 12.60
C SER A 56 1.87 -12.07 11.87
N LEU A 57 1.57 -12.43 10.63
CA LEU A 57 0.58 -11.75 9.82
C LEU A 57 -0.85 -12.18 10.21
N PRO A 58 -1.75 -11.23 10.53
CA PRO A 58 -3.16 -11.51 10.78
C PRO A 58 -3.83 -12.28 9.63
N LYS A 59 -4.88 -13.05 9.95
CA LYS A 59 -5.64 -13.86 8.99
C LYS A 59 -6.29 -13.06 7.86
N LEU A 60 -6.49 -11.76 8.07
CA LEU A 60 -7.07 -10.84 7.09
C LEU A 60 -6.08 -10.38 6.02
N ILE A 61 -4.82 -10.82 6.06
CA ILE A 61 -3.82 -10.54 5.03
C ILE A 61 -3.77 -11.71 4.04
N TYR A 62 -3.98 -11.40 2.77
CA TYR A 62 -3.99 -12.33 1.64
C TYR A 62 -2.81 -12.01 0.70
N PRO A 63 -1.68 -12.70 0.87
CA PRO A 63 -0.52 -12.47 0.01
C PRO A 63 -0.73 -13.09 -1.39
N THR A 64 -0.40 -12.33 -2.42
CA THR A 64 -0.41 -12.77 -3.81
C THR A 64 0.79 -12.20 -4.58
N ASN A 65 1.23 -12.93 -5.62
CA ASN A 65 2.27 -12.45 -6.55
C ASN A 65 1.66 -11.88 -7.85
N SER A 66 0.32 -11.90 -8.00
CA SER A 66 -0.40 -11.29 -9.11
C SER A 66 -0.86 -9.88 -8.74
N LEU A 67 -0.50 -8.87 -9.55
CA LEU A 67 -1.00 -7.50 -9.37
C LEU A 67 -2.52 -7.42 -9.58
N GLU A 68 -3.05 -8.13 -10.56
CA GLU A 68 -4.49 -8.21 -10.85
C GLU A 68 -5.26 -8.74 -9.64
N GLU A 69 -4.83 -9.87 -9.07
CA GLU A 69 -5.44 -10.42 -7.85
C GLU A 69 -5.30 -9.47 -6.66
N ALA A 70 -4.17 -8.77 -6.54
CA ALA A 70 -3.96 -7.82 -5.44
C ALA A 70 -4.94 -6.66 -5.52
N ILE A 71 -5.21 -6.12 -6.72
CA ILE A 71 -6.21 -5.07 -6.91
C ILE A 71 -7.61 -5.62 -6.62
N GLY A 72 -7.99 -6.78 -7.20
CA GLY A 72 -9.21 -7.50 -6.86
C GLY A 72 -10.49 -6.65 -6.80
N GLY A 73 -10.55 -5.54 -7.56
CA GLY A 73 -11.67 -4.60 -7.55
C GLY A 73 -11.72 -3.65 -6.35
N ASN A 74 -10.65 -3.56 -5.56
CA ASN A 74 -10.57 -2.61 -4.45
C ASN A 74 -10.40 -1.17 -4.96
N ASP A 75 -11.10 -0.24 -4.31
CA ASP A 75 -11.01 1.20 -4.65
C ASP A 75 -9.83 1.91 -3.97
N VAL A 76 -9.29 1.34 -2.91
CA VAL A 76 -8.18 1.92 -2.15
C VAL A 76 -6.93 1.08 -2.36
N ILE A 77 -5.92 1.69 -2.97
CA ILE A 77 -4.66 1.03 -3.32
C ILE A 77 -3.49 1.78 -2.67
N LEU A 78 -2.77 1.11 -1.80
CA LEU A 78 -1.60 1.63 -1.10
C LEU A 78 -0.33 1.15 -1.80
N ILE A 79 0.46 2.08 -2.36
CA ILE A 79 1.72 1.80 -3.04
C ILE A 79 2.88 1.99 -2.05
N VAL A 80 3.65 0.92 -1.85
CA VAL A 80 4.77 0.89 -0.89
C VAL A 80 5.99 0.20 -1.52
N VAL A 81 6.32 0.59 -2.74
CA VAL A 81 7.49 0.08 -3.47
C VAL A 81 8.56 1.17 -3.57
N PRO A 82 9.83 0.82 -3.81
CA PRO A 82 10.87 1.81 -4.09
C PRO A 82 10.51 2.67 -5.32
N THR A 83 10.81 3.97 -5.25
CA THR A 83 10.34 4.97 -6.23
C THR A 83 10.67 4.62 -7.68
N ASN A 84 11.83 4.04 -7.93
CA ASN A 84 12.25 3.66 -9.29
C ASN A 84 11.35 2.59 -9.95
N PHE A 85 10.51 1.91 -9.19
CA PHE A 85 9.57 0.91 -9.72
C PHE A 85 8.14 1.44 -9.84
N ILE A 86 7.85 2.61 -9.28
CA ILE A 86 6.46 3.12 -9.18
C ILE A 86 5.84 3.30 -10.56
N ARG A 87 6.55 3.89 -11.51
CA ARG A 87 6.03 4.12 -12.88
C ARG A 87 5.58 2.81 -13.52
N ASN A 88 6.45 1.81 -13.57
CA ASN A 88 6.12 0.51 -14.16
C ASN A 88 4.96 -0.19 -13.44
N ILE A 89 4.89 -0.05 -12.12
CA ILE A 89 3.79 -0.59 -11.31
C ILE A 89 2.48 0.13 -11.68
N LEU A 90 2.46 1.45 -11.75
CA LEU A 90 1.26 2.22 -12.09
C LEU A 90 0.79 1.92 -13.51
N ASP A 91 1.69 1.83 -14.49
CA ASP A 91 1.36 1.44 -15.87
C ASP A 91 0.73 0.03 -15.91
N THR A 92 1.25 -0.90 -15.11
CA THR A 92 0.73 -2.27 -15.02
C THR A 92 -0.63 -2.33 -14.30
N LEU A 93 -0.84 -1.49 -13.29
CA LEU A 93 -2.10 -1.44 -12.52
C LEU A 93 -3.23 -0.74 -13.27
N ALA A 94 -2.91 0.22 -14.14
CA ALA A 94 -3.89 1.09 -14.79
C ALA A 94 -5.10 0.34 -15.39
N PRO A 95 -4.93 -0.80 -16.10
CA PRO A 95 -6.06 -1.55 -16.65
C PRO A 95 -7.03 -2.15 -15.63
N PHE A 96 -6.58 -2.32 -14.39
CA PHE A 96 -7.36 -2.98 -13.32
C PHE A 96 -8.01 -1.99 -12.35
N LEU A 97 -7.72 -0.68 -12.52
CA LEU A 97 -8.23 0.36 -11.61
C LEU A 97 -9.66 0.77 -11.96
N ASN A 98 -10.46 1.02 -10.95
CA ASN A 98 -11.74 1.71 -11.12
C ASN A 98 -11.50 3.20 -11.39
N PRO A 99 -12.35 3.88 -12.16
CA PRO A 99 -12.20 5.31 -12.43
C PRO A 99 -12.13 6.21 -11.17
N SER A 100 -12.73 5.76 -10.07
CA SER A 100 -12.75 6.46 -8.76
C SER A 100 -11.72 5.91 -7.77
N SER A 101 -10.75 5.12 -8.22
CA SER A 101 -9.74 4.55 -7.33
C SER A 101 -8.93 5.64 -6.61
N VAL A 102 -8.64 5.40 -5.35
CA VAL A 102 -7.77 6.23 -4.52
C VAL A 102 -6.42 5.55 -4.39
N ILE A 103 -5.41 6.15 -5.00
CA ILE A 103 -4.03 5.67 -4.93
C ILE A 103 -3.30 6.42 -3.83
N ILE A 104 -2.83 5.68 -2.85
CA ILE A 104 -2.07 6.23 -1.71
C ILE A 104 -0.61 5.86 -1.89
N ASN A 105 0.26 6.84 -1.98
CA ASN A 105 1.69 6.61 -1.95
C ASN A 105 2.20 6.65 -0.50
N ALA A 106 2.86 5.60 -0.06
CA ALA A 106 3.62 5.56 1.19
C ALA A 106 5.13 5.30 0.97
N GLY A 107 5.56 5.30 -0.30
CA GLY A 107 6.98 5.29 -0.68
C GLY A 107 7.62 6.66 -0.47
N LYS A 108 8.95 6.69 -0.44
CA LYS A 108 9.77 7.91 -0.23
C LYS A 108 10.74 8.09 -1.38
N GLY A 109 10.98 9.34 -1.77
CA GLY A 109 11.97 9.70 -2.78
C GLY A 109 11.37 10.30 -4.04
N ILE A 110 12.24 10.46 -5.06
CA ILE A 110 11.91 10.90 -6.42
C ILE A 110 12.45 9.86 -7.41
N GLU A 111 11.90 9.81 -8.61
CA GLU A 111 12.40 8.96 -9.68
C GLU A 111 13.77 9.46 -10.15
N THR A 112 14.79 8.60 -10.17
CA THR A 112 16.18 9.02 -10.43
C THR A 112 16.41 9.51 -11.86
N ASP A 113 15.77 8.88 -12.84
CA ASP A 113 16.01 9.17 -14.25
C ASP A 113 15.31 10.44 -14.73
N SER A 114 14.07 10.65 -14.30
CA SER A 114 13.25 11.79 -14.70
C SER A 114 13.26 12.95 -13.70
N LEU A 115 13.75 12.72 -12.48
CA LEU A 115 13.64 13.61 -11.31
C LEU A 115 12.20 13.98 -10.94
N CYS A 116 11.23 13.20 -11.44
CA CYS A 116 9.82 13.39 -11.12
C CYS A 116 9.51 12.98 -9.68
N THR A 117 8.67 13.77 -9.03
CA THR A 117 8.00 13.38 -7.80
C THR A 117 7.00 12.25 -8.08
N ILE A 118 6.65 11.47 -7.08
CA ILE A 118 5.67 10.38 -7.23
C ILE A 118 4.31 10.91 -7.73
N ARG A 119 3.92 12.13 -7.31
CA ARG A 119 2.71 12.77 -7.80
C ARG A 119 2.76 13.09 -9.30
N GLU A 120 3.91 13.54 -9.82
CA GLU A 120 4.09 13.78 -11.25
C GLU A 120 4.03 12.48 -12.04
N ILE A 121 4.67 11.40 -11.54
CA ILE A 121 4.57 10.07 -12.15
C ILE A 121 3.11 9.63 -12.21
N PHE A 122 2.36 9.75 -11.11
CA PHE A 122 0.94 9.43 -11.06
C PHE A 122 0.14 10.17 -12.15
N LYS A 123 0.34 11.49 -12.30
CA LYS A 123 -0.35 12.31 -13.30
C LYS A 123 0.00 11.93 -14.74
N GLN A 124 1.18 11.38 -14.97
CA GLN A 124 1.64 10.93 -16.29
C GLN A 124 1.12 9.55 -16.66
N THR A 125 0.83 8.70 -15.69
CA THR A 125 0.54 7.28 -15.90
C THR A 125 -0.94 6.91 -15.72
N LEU A 126 -1.68 7.63 -14.88
CA LEU A 126 -3.05 7.26 -14.54
C LEU A 126 -4.09 8.28 -15.01
N PRO A 127 -5.34 7.82 -15.21
CA PRO A 127 -6.44 8.70 -15.59
C PRO A 127 -6.68 9.82 -14.55
N PRO A 128 -7.06 11.02 -14.97
CA PRO A 128 -7.33 12.16 -14.07
C PRO A 128 -8.53 11.92 -13.13
N THR A 129 -9.32 10.89 -13.38
CA THR A 129 -10.45 10.48 -12.52
C THR A 129 -9.99 9.76 -11.25
N CYS A 130 -8.79 9.17 -11.25
CA CYS A 130 -8.20 8.57 -10.05
C CYS A 130 -7.77 9.67 -9.06
N CYS A 131 -8.02 9.44 -7.78
CA CYS A 131 -7.55 10.32 -6.71
C CYS A 131 -6.17 9.91 -6.23
N PHE A 132 -5.33 10.89 -5.89
CA PHE A 132 -4.00 10.66 -5.34
C PHE A 132 -3.85 11.25 -3.95
N ALA A 133 -3.18 10.51 -3.08
CA ALA A 133 -2.74 11.00 -1.79
C ALA A 133 -1.36 10.46 -1.44
N THR A 134 -0.66 11.17 -0.57
CA THR A 134 0.59 10.72 0.04
C THR A 134 0.38 10.52 1.53
N LEU A 135 0.83 9.37 2.03
CA LEU A 135 0.91 9.05 3.44
C LEU A 135 2.37 9.10 3.87
N SER A 136 2.67 9.87 4.90
CA SER A 136 4.01 10.02 5.45
C SER A 136 3.94 10.15 6.98
N GLY A 137 5.08 10.27 7.64
CA GLY A 137 5.15 10.49 9.09
C GLY A 137 6.46 10.01 9.69
N PRO A 138 6.73 10.38 10.94
CA PRO A 138 7.87 9.88 11.73
C PRO A 138 7.53 8.49 12.28
N THR A 139 7.58 7.46 11.41
CA THR A 139 7.13 6.10 11.71
C THR A 139 8.19 5.08 11.29
N PHE A 140 8.42 4.09 12.15
CA PHE A 140 9.25 2.94 11.85
C PHE A 140 8.38 1.68 11.69
N ALA A 141 8.72 0.82 10.73
CA ALA A 141 7.94 -0.37 10.41
C ALA A 141 7.72 -1.30 11.62
N THR A 142 8.77 -1.50 12.43
CA THR A 142 8.72 -2.35 13.62
C THR A 142 7.80 -1.79 14.71
N GLU A 143 7.79 -0.48 14.91
CA GLU A 143 6.93 0.19 15.90
C GLU A 143 5.46 0.09 15.50
N VAL A 144 5.15 0.39 14.24
CA VAL A 144 3.79 0.24 13.69
C VAL A 144 3.31 -1.21 13.75
N ALA A 145 4.17 -2.18 13.42
CA ALA A 145 3.81 -3.60 13.49
C ALA A 145 3.53 -4.07 14.92
N ARG A 146 4.22 -3.52 15.92
CA ARG A 146 3.93 -3.75 17.34
C ARG A 146 2.61 -3.12 17.78
N GLY A 147 2.18 -2.06 17.10
CA GLY A 147 1.01 -1.25 17.50
C GLY A 147 1.39 -0.11 18.44
N GLU A 148 2.63 0.34 18.38
CA GLU A 148 3.08 1.50 19.14
C GLU A 148 2.45 2.78 18.56
N PRO A 149 2.10 3.77 19.38
CA PRO A 149 1.53 5.03 18.91
C PRO A 149 2.44 5.71 17.89
N SER A 150 1.90 6.03 16.73
CA SER A 150 2.64 6.63 15.62
C SER A 150 1.81 7.75 14.99
N ALA A 151 2.47 8.84 14.61
CA ALA A 151 1.80 9.94 13.90
C ALA A 151 1.94 9.75 12.40
N ILE A 152 0.85 10.01 11.68
CA ILE A 152 0.83 10.04 10.22
C ILE A 152 0.35 11.39 9.70
N VAL A 153 0.84 11.76 8.53
CA VAL A 153 0.38 12.90 7.75
C VAL A 153 -0.15 12.39 6.43
N VAL A 154 -1.33 12.84 6.06
CA VAL A 154 -1.93 12.55 4.76
C VAL A 154 -2.07 13.86 3.99
N ALA A 155 -1.55 13.88 2.77
CA ALA A 155 -1.66 15.02 1.85
C ALA A 155 -2.37 14.58 0.57
N SER A 156 -3.40 15.33 0.16
CA SER A 156 -4.13 15.16 -1.10
C SER A 156 -4.61 16.50 -1.61
N GLU A 157 -4.98 16.60 -2.90
CA GLU A 157 -5.57 17.82 -3.48
C GLU A 157 -7.01 18.06 -2.99
N ALA A 158 -7.70 17.00 -2.52
CA ALA A 158 -9.05 17.09 -1.99
C ALA A 158 -9.07 16.74 -0.50
N ASP A 159 -9.59 17.64 0.33
CA ASP A 159 -9.70 17.45 1.77
C ASP A 159 -10.52 16.21 2.14
N SER A 160 -11.59 15.93 1.39
CA SER A 160 -12.41 14.74 1.58
C SER A 160 -11.62 13.42 1.44
N ILE A 161 -10.66 13.38 0.52
CA ILE A 161 -9.76 12.24 0.33
C ILE A 161 -8.77 12.15 1.50
N SER A 162 -8.18 13.27 1.92
CA SER A 162 -7.27 13.31 3.09
C SER A 162 -7.97 12.78 4.33
N HIS A 163 -9.18 13.27 4.64
CA HIS A 163 -9.97 12.83 5.80
C HIS A 163 -10.36 11.34 5.70
N ARG A 164 -10.77 10.88 4.51
CA ARG A 164 -11.08 9.45 4.29
C ARG A 164 -9.87 8.57 4.61
N ILE A 165 -8.70 8.94 4.12
CA ILE A 165 -7.48 8.16 4.34
C ILE A 165 -7.05 8.22 5.81
N GLN A 166 -7.10 9.40 6.45
CA GLN A 166 -6.85 9.52 7.89
C GLN A 166 -7.76 8.57 8.68
N SER A 167 -9.05 8.53 8.37
CA SER A 167 -10.01 7.62 9.02
C SER A 167 -9.70 6.13 8.78
N ILE A 168 -9.11 5.77 7.63
CA ILE A 168 -8.69 4.39 7.33
C ILE A 168 -7.51 3.97 8.21
N PHE A 169 -6.55 4.86 8.44
CA PHE A 169 -5.31 4.54 9.16
C PHE A 169 -5.34 4.90 10.65
N SER A 170 -6.37 5.58 11.12
CA SER A 170 -6.56 5.88 12.55
C SER A 170 -7.24 4.71 13.27
N ASN A 171 -6.85 4.48 14.53
CA ASN A 171 -7.40 3.48 15.46
C ASN A 171 -7.88 4.15 16.75
#